data_7e75263928efb6952fa698db07906f55
#
_entry.id   7e75263928efb6952fa698db07906f55
#
_cell.length_a   1.000
_cell.length_b   1.000
_cell.length_c   1.000
_cell.angle_alpha   90.00
_cell.angle_beta   90.00
_cell.angle_gamma   90.00
#
_symmetry.space_group_name_H-M   'P 1'
#
loop_
_entity.id
_entity.type
_entity.pdbx_description
1 polymer ?
#
loop_
_entity_poly.entity_id
_entity_poly.type
_entity_poly.pdbx_seq_one_letter_code
_entity_poly.pdbx_strand_id
1 'polypeptide(L)'
;PSVEIKFGPNIVDWPEMFPLTDNVLLKTVSMIHDPVTTTDELIPSGETSSYRSNPLGLAEFTLSRKDPAYVGKAKEVQKAEKARLAGEDIYAVDPQLKDVYETIQKSFDVKPEETEIGSVIFAVKPGDGSAREQAASCQRVLGGMANIAREYATKRYRSNLINWGMLPFIFDGDLPFDKDDYILVKDVKDAIANKKDSVKAYVVNKGMKEMEFKLGRLTDDEREIILKGCLINYNKK
;
A
#
# COMPACT_ATOMS: atom_id res chain seq x y z
N PRO A 1 -31.38 -11.79 -21.33
CA PRO A 1 -31.23 -10.36 -21.53
C PRO A 1 -30.13 -9.86 -20.62
N SER A 2 -29.01 -9.43 -21.19
CA SER A 2 -27.93 -8.79 -20.44
C SER A 2 -28.40 -7.40 -20.02
N VAL A 3 -28.68 -7.22 -18.75
CA VAL A 3 -28.94 -5.89 -18.19
C VAL A 3 -27.60 -5.19 -18.04
N GLU A 4 -27.38 -4.18 -18.86
CA GLU A 4 -26.20 -3.32 -18.72
C GLU A 4 -26.44 -2.37 -17.53
N ILE A 5 -25.61 -2.50 -16.51
CA ILE A 5 -25.67 -1.61 -15.34
C ILE A 5 -25.02 -0.28 -15.73
N LYS A 6 -25.80 0.79 -15.79
CA LYS A 6 -25.29 2.15 -15.97
C LYS A 6 -25.18 2.83 -14.61
N PHE A 7 -23.97 3.19 -14.24
CA PHE A 7 -23.74 3.98 -13.03
C PHE A 7 -24.24 5.41 -13.20
N GLY A 8 -24.77 5.99 -12.15
CA GLY A 8 -25.07 7.42 -12.11
C GLY A 8 -23.80 8.28 -12.20
N PRO A 9 -23.90 9.59 -12.47
CA PRO A 9 -22.74 10.46 -12.74
C PRO A 9 -21.74 10.57 -11.60
N ASN A 10 -22.15 10.26 -10.37
CA ASN A 10 -21.30 10.33 -9.16
C ASN A 10 -20.88 8.94 -8.64
N ILE A 11 -21.15 7.89 -9.39
CA ILE A 11 -20.80 6.52 -9.01
C ILE A 11 -19.68 6.05 -9.92
N VAL A 12 -18.53 5.74 -9.31
CA VAL A 12 -17.33 5.25 -10.00
C VAL A 12 -16.96 3.90 -9.41
N ASP A 13 -16.61 2.95 -10.25
CA ASP A 13 -16.19 1.61 -9.80
C ASP A 13 -14.80 1.63 -9.15
N TRP A 14 -14.50 0.59 -8.38
CA TRP A 14 -13.18 0.39 -7.80
C TRP A 14 -12.15 0.09 -8.88
N PRO A 15 -10.89 0.57 -8.73
CA PRO A 15 -9.83 0.15 -9.62
C PRO A 15 -9.57 -1.35 -9.49
N GLU A 16 -9.11 -1.97 -10.58
CA GLU A 16 -8.73 -3.38 -10.59
C GLU A 16 -7.56 -3.63 -9.64
N MET A 17 -7.64 -4.73 -8.88
CA MET A 17 -6.60 -5.19 -7.97
C MET A 17 -5.98 -6.48 -8.50
N PHE A 18 -4.67 -6.61 -8.33
CA PHE A 18 -3.88 -7.71 -8.88
C PHE A 18 -3.32 -8.60 -7.78
N PRO A 19 -3.06 -9.89 -8.05
CA PRO A 19 -2.42 -10.79 -7.11
C PRO A 19 -1.06 -10.27 -6.65
N LEU A 20 -0.68 -10.59 -5.41
CA LEU A 20 0.61 -10.22 -4.85
C LEU A 20 1.76 -10.83 -5.65
N THR A 21 2.77 -10.04 -5.97
CA THR A 21 4.01 -10.51 -6.58
C THR A 21 4.99 -11.06 -5.55
N ASP A 22 6.02 -11.79 -5.98
CA ASP A 22 7.00 -12.42 -5.09
C ASP A 22 7.70 -11.41 -4.19
N ASN A 23 8.11 -10.29 -4.76
CA ASN A 23 8.71 -9.15 -4.08
C ASN A 23 7.87 -7.90 -4.35
N VAL A 24 8.00 -6.90 -3.48
CA VAL A 24 7.31 -5.62 -3.63
C VAL A 24 8.31 -4.49 -3.42
N LEU A 25 8.30 -3.51 -4.30
CA LEU A 25 9.07 -2.27 -4.13
C LEU A 25 8.13 -1.18 -3.63
N LEU A 26 8.44 -0.66 -2.45
CA LEU A 26 7.67 0.39 -1.79
C LEU A 26 8.42 1.71 -1.81
N LYS A 27 7.71 2.81 -2.09
CA LYS A 27 8.22 4.16 -1.82
C LYS A 27 7.51 4.73 -0.61
N THR A 28 8.29 5.21 0.36
CA THR A 28 7.76 5.85 1.56
C THR A 28 7.32 7.27 1.23
N VAL A 29 6.02 7.48 1.11
CA VAL A 29 5.46 8.77 0.67
C VAL A 29 4.96 9.64 1.81
N SER A 30 4.78 9.07 3.00
CA SER A 30 4.41 9.82 4.21
C SER A 30 5.00 9.18 5.45
N MET A 31 5.49 10.02 6.37
CA MET A 31 6.02 9.63 7.67
C MET A 31 5.29 10.40 8.76
N ILE A 32 4.50 9.72 9.59
CA ILE A 32 3.69 10.34 10.64
C ILE A 32 4.23 9.90 11.99
N HIS A 33 4.86 10.83 12.70
CA HIS A 33 5.51 10.54 13.98
C HIS A 33 4.65 10.82 15.22
N ASP A 34 3.43 11.31 15.03
CA ASP A 34 2.47 11.52 16.11
C ASP A 34 2.20 10.20 16.84
N PRO A 35 2.01 10.19 18.17
CA PRO A 35 1.78 8.97 18.93
C PRO A 35 0.59 8.15 18.46
N VAL A 36 -0.46 8.79 17.96
CA VAL A 36 -1.66 8.18 17.40
C VAL A 36 -2.08 8.96 16.16
N THR A 37 -2.47 8.24 15.09
CA THR A 37 -3.07 8.84 13.90
C THR A 37 -4.50 8.36 13.77
N THR A 38 -5.44 9.30 13.81
CA THR A 38 -6.87 9.00 13.75
C THR A 38 -7.33 8.70 12.32
N THR A 39 -8.46 8.03 12.20
CA THR A 39 -9.11 7.83 10.89
C THR A 39 -9.55 9.15 10.26
N ASP A 40 -9.91 10.16 11.05
CA ASP A 40 -10.26 11.49 10.54
C ASP A 40 -9.04 12.26 10.01
N GLU A 41 -7.84 11.99 10.53
CA GLU A 41 -6.59 12.50 9.96
C GLU A 41 -6.22 11.77 8.66
N LEU A 42 -6.47 10.47 8.60
CA LEU A 42 -6.23 9.67 7.38
C LEU A 42 -7.21 10.04 6.27
N ILE A 43 -8.49 10.20 6.61
CA ILE A 43 -9.54 10.61 5.67
C ILE A 43 -10.56 11.52 6.38
N PRO A 44 -10.52 12.85 6.15
CA PRO A 44 -11.41 13.79 6.82
C PRO A 44 -12.88 13.56 6.48
N SER A 45 -13.68 13.14 7.46
CA SER A 45 -15.08 12.76 7.25
C SER A 45 -16.00 13.93 6.88
N GLY A 46 -15.69 15.14 7.34
CA GLY A 46 -16.49 16.34 7.08
C GLY A 46 -16.46 16.82 5.62
N GLU A 47 -15.39 16.51 4.89
CA GLU A 47 -15.19 16.94 3.50
C GLU A 47 -15.63 15.89 2.48
N THR A 48 -15.88 14.66 2.92
CA THR A 48 -15.98 13.48 2.06
C THR A 48 -17.40 12.96 1.87
N SER A 49 -18.38 13.57 2.51
CA SER A 49 -19.78 13.08 2.48
C SER A 49 -20.38 12.98 1.07
N SER A 50 -19.99 13.88 0.17
CA SER A 50 -20.44 13.93 -1.23
C SER A 50 -19.81 12.85 -2.13
N TYR A 51 -18.76 12.17 -1.68
CA TYR A 51 -17.96 11.25 -2.48
C TYR A 51 -18.11 9.78 -2.08
N ARG A 52 -19.09 9.43 -1.25
CA ARG A 52 -19.24 8.06 -0.70
C ARG A 52 -19.32 6.95 -1.75
N SER A 53 -19.87 7.26 -2.93
CA SER A 53 -20.00 6.31 -4.04
C SER A 53 -18.96 6.53 -5.15
N ASN A 54 -17.94 7.34 -4.87
CA ASN A 54 -16.86 7.64 -5.79
C ASN A 54 -15.52 7.45 -5.08
N PRO A 55 -14.97 6.21 -5.08
CA PRO A 55 -13.71 5.92 -4.39
C PRO A 55 -12.52 6.73 -4.91
N LEU A 56 -12.47 7.05 -6.21
CA LEU A 56 -11.41 7.88 -6.77
C LEU A 56 -11.50 9.32 -6.30
N GLY A 57 -12.71 9.90 -6.28
CA GLY A 57 -12.94 11.25 -5.77
C GLY A 57 -12.71 11.35 -4.26
N LEU A 58 -13.13 10.33 -3.51
CA LEU A 58 -12.91 10.27 -2.07
C LEU A 58 -11.41 10.23 -1.73
N ALA A 59 -10.64 9.45 -2.46
CA ALA A 59 -9.21 9.26 -2.22
C ALA A 59 -8.40 10.56 -2.35
N GLU A 60 -8.87 11.56 -3.10
CA GLU A 60 -8.23 12.87 -3.22
C GLU A 60 -8.10 13.62 -1.87
N PHE A 61 -8.90 13.25 -0.88
CA PHE A 61 -8.88 13.85 0.46
C PHE A 61 -7.97 13.11 1.45
N THR A 62 -7.34 12.01 1.03
CA THR A 62 -6.48 11.21 1.91
C THR A 62 -5.34 12.07 2.45
N LEU A 63 -5.22 12.11 3.79
CA LEU A 63 -4.22 12.92 4.50
C LEU A 63 -4.23 14.42 4.16
N SER A 64 -5.32 14.94 3.60
CA SER A 64 -5.38 16.33 3.08
C SER A 64 -5.03 17.38 4.12
N ARG A 65 -5.34 17.14 5.40
CA ARG A 65 -5.01 18.02 6.51
C ARG A 65 -3.68 17.69 7.17
N LYS A 66 -3.28 16.43 7.19
CA LYS A 66 -2.10 15.95 7.92
C LYS A 66 -0.82 16.00 7.09
N ASP A 67 -0.90 15.55 5.84
CA ASP A 67 0.20 15.57 4.87
C ASP A 67 -0.36 15.87 3.47
N PRO A 68 -0.58 17.15 3.13
CA PRO A 68 -1.18 17.53 1.85
C PRO A 68 -0.42 17.06 0.61
N ALA A 69 0.87 16.75 0.73
CA ALA A 69 1.69 16.25 -0.37
C ALA A 69 1.47 14.77 -0.67
N TYR A 70 0.82 14.02 0.24
CA TYR A 70 0.66 12.58 0.13
C TYR A 70 -0.01 12.14 -1.17
N VAL A 71 -1.15 12.72 -1.53
CA VAL A 71 -1.92 12.31 -2.71
C VAL A 71 -1.10 12.45 -3.99
N GLY A 72 -0.43 13.59 -4.17
CA GLY A 72 0.44 13.81 -5.33
C GLY A 72 1.59 12.82 -5.41
N LYS A 73 2.27 12.56 -4.30
CA LYS A 73 3.38 11.60 -4.23
C LYS A 73 2.90 10.16 -4.48
N ALA A 74 1.79 9.77 -3.89
CA ALA A 74 1.21 8.45 -4.09
C ALA A 74 0.83 8.21 -5.57
N LYS A 75 0.22 9.21 -6.20
CA LYS A 75 -0.12 9.14 -7.64
C LYS A 75 1.09 9.01 -8.54
N GLU A 76 2.21 9.64 -8.23
CA GLU A 76 3.44 9.48 -9.01
C GLU A 76 3.99 8.07 -8.91
N VAL A 77 3.98 7.47 -7.73
CA VAL A 77 4.34 6.05 -7.56
C VAL A 77 3.37 5.16 -8.33
N GLN A 78 2.09 5.45 -8.28
CA GLN A 78 1.06 4.69 -8.99
C GLN A 78 1.24 4.74 -10.51
N LYS A 79 1.71 5.85 -11.07
CA LYS A 79 2.03 5.95 -12.50
C LYS A 79 3.07 4.92 -12.94
N ALA A 80 4.10 4.70 -12.14
CA ALA A 80 5.12 3.68 -12.42
C ALA A 80 4.52 2.28 -12.41
N GLU A 81 3.65 1.95 -11.44
CA GLU A 81 2.95 0.66 -11.41
C GLU A 81 2.01 0.46 -12.60
N LYS A 82 1.26 1.48 -12.97
CA LYS A 82 0.41 1.43 -14.18
C LYS A 82 1.22 1.20 -15.45
N ALA A 83 2.39 1.86 -15.58
CA ALA A 83 3.31 1.64 -16.68
C ALA A 83 3.83 0.19 -16.72
N ARG A 84 4.21 -0.35 -15.55
CA ARG A 84 4.65 -1.75 -15.42
C ARG A 84 3.57 -2.72 -15.89
N LEU A 85 2.34 -2.54 -15.44
CA LEU A 85 1.19 -3.39 -15.81
C LEU A 85 0.86 -3.29 -17.30
N ALA A 86 1.08 -2.12 -17.92
CA ALA A 86 0.87 -1.90 -19.34
C ALA A 86 2.05 -2.37 -20.22
N GLY A 87 3.13 -2.87 -19.62
CA GLY A 87 4.35 -3.26 -20.37
C GLY A 87 5.17 -2.07 -20.90
N GLU A 88 4.95 -0.88 -20.33
CA GLU A 88 5.67 0.35 -20.71
C GLU A 88 6.97 0.50 -19.92
N ASP A 89 7.84 1.41 -20.35
CA ASP A 89 9.10 1.72 -19.68
C ASP A 89 8.87 2.50 -18.38
N ILE A 90 9.07 1.83 -17.24
CA ILE A 90 8.95 2.46 -15.91
C ILE A 90 10.00 3.52 -15.65
N TYR A 91 11.17 3.44 -16.29
CA TYR A 91 12.26 4.40 -16.12
C TYR A 91 11.97 5.74 -16.81
N ALA A 92 11.12 5.74 -17.83
CA ALA A 92 10.62 6.97 -18.44
C ALA A 92 9.65 7.72 -17.51
N VAL A 93 8.88 6.97 -16.70
CA VAL A 93 7.92 7.53 -15.73
C VAL A 93 8.64 8.01 -14.46
N ASP A 94 9.56 7.19 -13.93
CA ASP A 94 10.38 7.51 -12.76
C ASP A 94 11.84 7.13 -13.02
N PRO A 95 12.69 8.08 -13.45
CA PRO A 95 14.11 7.82 -13.74
C PRO A 95 14.91 7.29 -12.56
N GLN A 96 14.51 7.56 -11.32
CA GLN A 96 15.19 7.05 -10.11
C GLN A 96 15.09 5.52 -10.01
N LEU A 97 14.08 4.91 -10.59
CA LEU A 97 13.90 3.46 -10.58
C LEU A 97 15.05 2.72 -11.29
N LYS A 98 15.73 3.36 -12.24
CA LYS A 98 16.90 2.76 -12.87
C LYS A 98 18.01 2.49 -11.87
N ASP A 99 18.38 3.49 -11.09
CA ASP A 99 19.40 3.36 -10.04
C ASP A 99 18.97 2.41 -8.93
N VAL A 100 17.68 2.45 -8.57
CA VAL A 100 17.09 1.56 -7.57
C VAL A 100 17.23 0.10 -8.00
N TYR A 101 16.83 -0.26 -9.20
CA TYR A 101 16.94 -1.63 -9.70
C TYR A 101 18.38 -2.07 -9.98
N GLU A 102 19.25 -1.18 -10.44
CA GLU A 102 20.69 -1.47 -10.56
C GLU A 102 21.30 -1.84 -9.20
N THR A 103 20.91 -1.14 -8.14
CA THR A 103 21.33 -1.44 -6.77
C THR A 103 20.77 -2.77 -6.28
N ILE A 104 19.49 -3.03 -6.47
CA ILE A 104 18.84 -4.29 -6.10
C ILE A 104 19.50 -5.47 -6.81
N GLN A 105 19.73 -5.36 -8.10
CA GLN A 105 20.25 -6.46 -8.94
C GLN A 105 21.70 -6.81 -8.68
N LYS A 106 22.46 -5.98 -7.98
CA LYS A 106 23.78 -6.36 -7.45
C LYS A 106 23.71 -7.46 -6.38
N SER A 107 22.58 -7.57 -5.70
CA SER A 107 22.37 -8.50 -4.57
C SER A 107 21.34 -9.59 -4.85
N PHE A 108 20.34 -9.32 -5.67
CA PHE A 108 19.19 -10.20 -5.90
C PHE A 108 18.79 -10.24 -7.36
N ASP A 109 18.32 -11.41 -7.80
CA ASP A 109 17.67 -11.58 -9.10
C ASP A 109 16.17 -11.16 -8.97
N VAL A 110 15.95 -9.85 -8.96
CA VAL A 110 14.63 -9.24 -8.90
C VAL A 110 14.37 -8.48 -10.20
N LYS A 111 13.32 -8.88 -10.90
CA LYS A 111 12.96 -8.29 -12.19
C LYS A 111 11.88 -7.23 -12.02
N PRO A 112 12.06 -6.02 -12.61
CA PRO A 112 11.07 -4.95 -12.51
C PRO A 112 9.69 -5.36 -13.02
N GLU A 113 9.62 -6.16 -14.07
CA GLU A 113 8.38 -6.62 -14.70
C GLU A 113 7.54 -7.51 -13.76
N GLU A 114 8.18 -8.18 -12.84
CA GLU A 114 7.58 -9.15 -11.92
C GLU A 114 7.43 -8.60 -10.49
N THR A 115 7.71 -7.31 -10.27
CA THR A 115 7.72 -6.68 -8.96
C THR A 115 6.77 -5.51 -8.90
N GLU A 116 5.72 -5.62 -8.11
CA GLU A 116 4.77 -4.53 -7.85
C GLU A 116 5.47 -3.34 -7.23
N ILE A 117 5.08 -2.15 -7.67
CA ILE A 117 5.54 -0.88 -7.14
C ILE A 117 4.36 -0.21 -6.44
N GLY A 118 4.53 0.15 -5.18
CA GLY A 118 3.47 0.79 -4.42
C GLY A 118 3.98 1.83 -3.44
N SER A 119 3.07 2.66 -2.97
CA SER A 119 3.35 3.61 -1.89
C SER A 119 3.12 2.96 -0.53
N VAL A 120 3.81 3.49 0.49
CA VAL A 120 3.65 3.09 1.87
C VAL A 120 3.65 4.31 2.79
N ILE A 121 2.82 4.26 3.82
CA ILE A 121 2.78 5.23 4.92
C ILE A 121 3.44 4.58 6.14
N PHE A 122 4.36 5.31 6.79
CA PHE A 122 4.73 5.02 8.15
C PHE A 122 3.88 5.87 9.11
N ALA A 123 3.33 5.23 10.13
CA ALA A 123 2.68 5.91 11.25
C ALA A 123 2.93 5.11 12.55
N VAL A 124 3.04 5.79 13.68
CA VAL A 124 3.33 5.12 14.96
C VAL A 124 2.18 4.20 15.37
N LYS A 125 0.95 4.73 15.37
CA LYS A 125 -0.25 3.99 15.78
C LYS A 125 -1.47 4.48 14.98
N PRO A 126 -1.62 4.04 13.73
CA PRO A 126 -2.70 4.50 12.87
C PRO A 126 -4.01 3.75 13.11
N GLY A 127 -5.14 4.43 12.83
CA GLY A 127 -6.44 3.82 12.67
C GLY A 127 -7.39 3.95 13.87
N ASP A 128 -7.13 4.91 14.78
CA ASP A 128 -8.08 5.24 15.85
C ASP A 128 -9.26 6.04 15.30
N GLY A 129 -10.48 5.55 15.51
CA GLY A 129 -11.71 6.19 15.06
C GLY A 129 -12.68 5.24 14.38
N SER A 130 -13.72 5.77 13.71
CA SER A 130 -14.81 5.00 13.12
C SER A 130 -14.73 4.79 11.62
N ALA A 131 -14.14 5.70 10.86
CA ALA A 131 -14.04 5.63 9.39
C ALA A 131 -12.87 4.74 8.92
N ARG A 132 -12.73 3.55 9.48
CA ARG A 132 -11.57 2.66 9.28
C ARG A 132 -11.49 2.09 7.87
N GLU A 133 -12.63 1.79 7.28
CA GLU A 133 -12.71 1.24 5.93
C GLU A 133 -12.23 2.25 4.90
N GLN A 134 -12.74 3.48 4.93
CA GLN A 134 -12.30 4.54 4.01
C GLN A 134 -10.83 4.93 4.25
N ALA A 135 -10.38 4.95 5.50
CA ALA A 135 -9.00 5.22 5.83
C ALA A 135 -8.02 4.22 5.17
N ALA A 136 -8.44 2.97 5.01
CA ALA A 136 -7.66 1.94 4.31
C ALA A 136 -7.89 1.99 2.78
N SER A 137 -9.13 1.99 2.33
CA SER A 137 -9.46 1.91 0.91
C SER A 137 -8.94 3.08 0.09
N CYS A 138 -8.95 4.29 0.64
CA CYS A 138 -8.44 5.48 -0.03
C CYS A 138 -6.94 5.39 -0.32
N GLN A 139 -6.16 4.82 0.57
CA GLN A 139 -4.74 4.55 0.32
C GLN A 139 -4.56 3.55 -0.83
N ARG A 140 -5.35 2.48 -0.82
CA ARG A 140 -5.27 1.44 -1.87
C ARG A 140 -5.65 1.99 -3.24
N VAL A 141 -6.67 2.80 -3.32
CA VAL A 141 -7.12 3.46 -4.56
C VAL A 141 -6.00 4.31 -5.16
N LEU A 142 -5.15 4.92 -4.34
CA LEU A 142 -3.98 5.70 -4.75
C LEU A 142 -2.71 4.86 -4.97
N GLY A 143 -2.83 3.53 -4.97
CA GLY A 143 -1.70 2.64 -5.17
C GLY A 143 -0.92 2.28 -3.91
N GLY A 144 -1.47 2.56 -2.73
CA GLY A 144 -0.90 2.12 -1.45
C GLY A 144 -0.90 0.60 -1.34
N MET A 145 0.21 0.00 -0.89
CA MET A 145 0.37 -1.45 -0.81
C MET A 145 0.63 -1.94 0.61
N ALA A 146 1.01 -1.05 1.51
CA ALA A 146 1.33 -1.39 2.88
C ALA A 146 1.17 -0.20 3.81
N ASN A 147 1.05 -0.50 5.10
CA ASN A 147 1.42 0.42 6.16
C ASN A 147 2.60 -0.18 6.92
N ILE A 148 3.45 0.68 7.47
CA ILE A 148 4.47 0.32 8.44
C ILE A 148 4.12 1.07 9.73
N ALA A 149 3.93 0.34 10.82
CA ALA A 149 3.52 0.91 12.09
C ALA A 149 4.30 0.30 13.26
N ARG A 150 4.31 0.98 14.42
CA ARG A 150 4.75 0.37 15.67
C ARG A 150 3.69 -0.59 16.19
N GLU A 151 2.44 -0.19 16.07
CA GLU A 151 1.24 -0.98 16.35
C GLU A 151 0.05 -0.39 15.58
N TYR A 152 -1.05 -1.12 15.49
CA TYR A 152 -2.29 -0.63 14.91
C TYR A 152 -3.27 -0.24 16.01
N ALA A 153 -3.87 0.94 15.92
CA ALA A 153 -4.76 1.48 16.95
C ALA A 153 -5.99 0.59 17.18
N THR A 154 -6.48 -0.04 16.12
CA THR A 154 -7.62 -0.96 16.20
C THR A 154 -7.39 -2.19 15.32
N LYS A 155 -7.93 -3.33 15.77
CA LYS A 155 -7.96 -4.55 14.94
C LYS A 155 -8.77 -4.36 13.67
N ARG A 156 -9.79 -3.52 13.69
CA ARG A 156 -10.65 -3.26 12.52
C ARG A 156 -9.91 -2.49 11.43
N TYR A 157 -9.11 -1.49 11.77
CA TYR A 157 -8.29 -0.80 10.79
C TYR A 157 -7.31 -1.75 10.12
N ARG A 158 -6.62 -2.58 10.90
CA ARG A 158 -5.71 -3.61 10.39
C ARG A 158 -6.45 -4.60 9.47
N SER A 159 -7.63 -5.06 9.88
CA SER A 159 -8.45 -5.95 9.05
C SER A 159 -8.91 -5.29 7.75
N ASN A 160 -9.20 -4.00 7.77
CA ASN A 160 -9.56 -3.25 6.57
C ASN A 160 -8.37 -3.12 5.60
N LEU A 161 -7.16 -2.88 6.11
CA LEU A 161 -5.95 -2.93 5.28
C LEU A 161 -5.84 -4.28 4.56
N ILE A 162 -5.97 -5.37 5.29
CA ILE A 162 -5.89 -6.74 4.76
C ILE A 162 -6.97 -6.99 3.70
N ASN A 163 -8.21 -6.58 3.97
CA ASN A 163 -9.33 -6.76 3.03
C ASN A 163 -9.10 -6.03 1.69
N TRP A 164 -8.34 -4.94 1.71
CA TRP A 164 -7.91 -4.22 0.50
C TRP A 164 -6.60 -4.76 -0.07
N GLY A 165 -6.07 -5.86 0.48
CA GLY A 165 -4.83 -6.49 0.02
C GLY A 165 -3.57 -5.76 0.43
N MET A 166 -3.67 -4.84 1.38
CA MET A 166 -2.51 -4.11 1.89
C MET A 166 -1.80 -4.90 3.00
N LEU A 167 -0.49 -4.80 3.02
CA LEU A 167 0.37 -5.49 3.99
C LEU A 167 0.45 -4.69 5.30
N PRO A 168 0.04 -5.29 6.44
CA PRO A 168 0.03 -4.59 7.73
C PRO A 168 1.35 -4.80 8.49
N PHE A 169 2.43 -4.20 8.02
CA PHE A 169 3.75 -4.37 8.61
C PHE A 169 3.86 -3.69 9.98
N ILE A 170 4.60 -4.34 10.87
CA ILE A 170 5.04 -3.82 12.16
C ILE A 170 6.56 -3.78 12.16
N PHE A 171 7.12 -2.65 12.59
CA PHE A 171 8.56 -2.45 12.71
C PHE A 171 8.94 -1.92 14.09
N ASP A 172 9.87 -2.60 14.73
CA ASP A 172 10.44 -2.23 16.03
C ASP A 172 11.86 -1.67 15.85
N GLY A 173 12.26 -0.78 16.74
CA GLY A 173 13.59 -0.20 16.73
C GLY A 173 13.68 1.12 15.97
N ASP A 174 14.89 1.64 15.82
CA ASP A 174 15.14 2.89 15.13
C ASP A 174 14.84 2.76 13.65
N LEU A 175 14.16 3.76 13.07
CA LEU A 175 13.79 3.75 11.66
C LEU A 175 15.01 3.93 10.77
N PRO A 176 15.34 2.94 9.90
CA PRO A 176 16.46 3.05 8.97
C PRO A 176 16.09 3.75 7.67
N PHE A 177 14.86 4.22 7.54
CA PHE A 177 14.32 4.88 6.35
C PHE A 177 13.65 6.21 6.69
N ASP A 178 13.57 7.07 5.69
CA ASP A 178 12.89 8.36 5.75
C ASP A 178 11.87 8.47 4.61
N LYS A 179 11.18 9.63 4.57
CA LYS A 179 10.29 9.99 3.46
C LYS A 179 11.05 9.97 2.13
N ASP A 180 10.39 9.48 1.10
CA ASP A 180 10.88 9.32 -0.27
C ASP A 180 11.94 8.20 -0.46
N ASP A 181 12.23 7.41 0.55
CA ASP A 181 13.08 6.22 0.42
C ASP A 181 12.36 5.07 -0.28
N TYR A 182 13.14 4.23 -0.97
CA TYR A 182 12.67 3.00 -1.59
C TYR A 182 13.01 1.79 -0.72
N ILE A 183 12.02 0.96 -0.50
CA ILE A 183 12.13 -0.25 0.32
C ILE A 183 11.77 -1.47 -0.53
N LEU A 184 12.70 -2.40 -0.69
CA LEU A 184 12.44 -3.70 -1.28
C LEU A 184 12.00 -4.67 -0.19
N VAL A 185 10.78 -5.19 -0.28
CA VAL A 185 10.30 -6.27 0.58
C VAL A 185 10.52 -7.60 -0.13
N LYS A 186 11.49 -8.36 0.34
CA LYS A 186 11.98 -9.58 -0.34
C LYS A 186 11.17 -10.80 0.05
N ASP A 187 10.75 -11.58 -0.95
CA ASP A 187 10.04 -12.84 -0.77
C ASP A 187 8.76 -12.72 0.09
N VAL A 188 8.04 -11.62 -0.05
CA VAL A 188 6.85 -11.35 0.75
C VAL A 188 5.71 -12.33 0.43
N LYS A 189 5.53 -12.71 -0.81
CA LYS A 189 4.52 -13.71 -1.21
C LYS A 189 4.76 -15.06 -0.55
N ASP A 190 6.01 -15.52 -0.56
CA ASP A 190 6.41 -16.76 0.14
C ASP A 190 6.16 -16.66 1.65
N ALA A 191 6.51 -15.53 2.27
CA ALA A 191 6.28 -15.30 3.69
C ALA A 191 4.80 -15.40 4.06
N ILE A 192 3.92 -14.81 3.25
CA ILE A 192 2.47 -14.88 3.46
C ILE A 192 1.96 -16.31 3.23
N ALA A 193 2.34 -16.95 2.13
CA ALA A 193 1.87 -18.30 1.76
C ALA A 193 2.32 -19.38 2.76
N ASN A 194 3.55 -19.27 3.26
CA ASN A 194 4.18 -20.26 4.15
C ASN A 194 4.10 -19.88 5.64
N LYS A 195 3.22 -18.95 6.00
CA LYS A 195 2.91 -18.58 7.40
C LYS A 195 4.14 -18.15 8.21
N LYS A 196 5.06 -17.43 7.59
CA LYS A 196 6.20 -16.83 8.28
C LYS A 196 5.76 -15.63 9.11
N ASP A 197 6.41 -15.41 10.26
CA ASP A 197 6.06 -14.33 11.18
C ASP A 197 6.61 -12.98 10.73
N SER A 198 7.63 -12.99 9.89
CA SER A 198 8.34 -11.80 9.44
C SER A 198 8.86 -11.93 8.02
N VAL A 199 9.27 -10.81 7.45
CA VAL A 199 9.85 -10.72 6.12
C VAL A 199 11.00 -9.72 6.12
N LYS A 200 12.06 -10.04 5.36
CA LYS A 200 13.21 -9.14 5.20
C LYS A 200 12.90 -8.03 4.21
N ALA A 201 13.36 -6.84 4.54
CA ALA A 201 13.25 -5.66 3.69
C ALA A 201 14.57 -4.90 3.67
N TYR A 202 14.77 -4.11 2.62
CA TYR A 202 16.02 -3.39 2.37
C TYR A 202 15.73 -1.96 1.96
N VAL A 203 16.38 -1.01 2.61
CA VAL A 203 16.30 0.40 2.20
C VAL A 203 17.31 0.60 1.06
N VAL A 204 16.81 0.56 -0.16
CA VAL A 204 17.62 0.44 -1.38
C VAL A 204 18.57 1.62 -1.54
N ASN A 205 18.07 2.84 -1.42
CA ASN A 205 18.85 4.06 -1.58
C ASN A 205 19.69 4.45 -0.35
N LYS A 206 19.73 3.59 0.67
CA LYS A 206 20.59 3.70 1.86
C LYS A 206 21.47 2.46 2.01
N GLY A 207 22.18 2.12 0.94
CA GLY A 207 23.14 1.02 0.92
C GLY A 207 22.53 -0.36 1.14
N MET A 208 21.28 -0.58 0.72
CA MET A 208 20.57 -1.85 0.96
C MET A 208 20.50 -2.21 2.45
N LYS A 209 20.27 -1.21 3.31
CA LYS A 209 20.17 -1.43 4.75
C LYS A 209 19.08 -2.43 5.04
N GLU A 210 19.46 -3.58 5.61
CA GLU A 210 18.55 -4.65 5.96
C GLU A 210 17.73 -4.29 7.20
N MET A 211 16.45 -4.64 7.15
CA MET A 211 15.53 -4.58 8.27
C MET A 211 14.55 -5.74 8.19
N GLU A 212 13.78 -5.94 9.23
CA GLU A 212 12.78 -7.00 9.30
C GLU A 212 11.43 -6.43 9.68
N PHE A 213 10.41 -6.70 8.87
CA PHE A 213 9.03 -6.38 9.15
C PHE A 213 8.33 -7.60 9.76
N LYS A 214 7.62 -7.39 10.87
CA LYS A 214 6.71 -8.38 11.42
C LYS A 214 5.37 -8.29 10.70
N LEU A 215 4.79 -9.44 10.39
CA LEU A 215 3.48 -9.55 9.75
C LEU A 215 2.34 -9.58 10.76
N GLY A 216 2.63 -9.89 12.02
CA GLY A 216 1.64 -10.17 13.03
C GLY A 216 0.91 -11.49 12.75
N ARG A 217 -0.12 -11.75 13.54
CA ARG A 217 -0.93 -12.97 13.35
C ARG A 217 -1.93 -12.76 12.22
N LEU A 218 -1.82 -13.57 11.18
CA LEU A 218 -2.75 -13.63 10.05
C LEU A 218 -3.52 -14.94 10.08
N THR A 219 -4.83 -14.89 9.86
CA THR A 219 -5.64 -16.08 9.62
C THR A 219 -5.38 -16.63 8.22
N ASP A 220 -5.78 -17.87 7.95
CA ASP A 220 -5.65 -18.47 6.62
C ASP A 220 -6.44 -17.68 5.57
N ASP A 221 -7.65 -17.22 5.90
CA ASP A 221 -8.45 -16.37 5.01
C ASP A 221 -7.78 -15.02 4.73
N GLU A 222 -7.22 -14.38 5.74
CA GLU A 222 -6.47 -13.12 5.58
C GLU A 222 -5.26 -13.29 4.66
N ARG A 223 -4.53 -14.39 4.77
CA ARG A 223 -3.41 -14.72 3.86
C ARG A 223 -3.89 -14.86 2.42
N GLU A 224 -4.96 -15.60 2.18
CA GLU A 224 -5.53 -15.77 0.85
C GLU A 224 -6.05 -14.45 0.25
N ILE A 225 -6.65 -13.60 1.05
CA ILE A 225 -7.09 -12.25 0.61
C ILE A 225 -5.89 -11.44 0.13
N ILE A 226 -4.82 -11.40 0.90
CA ILE A 226 -3.58 -10.68 0.52
C ILE A 226 -2.98 -11.26 -0.77
N LEU A 227 -2.88 -12.57 -0.86
CA LEU A 227 -2.31 -13.26 -2.03
C LEU A 227 -3.11 -12.99 -3.30
N LYS A 228 -4.44 -12.92 -3.22
CA LYS A 228 -5.33 -12.65 -4.34
C LYS A 228 -5.48 -11.16 -4.69
N GLY A 229 -4.94 -10.28 -3.86
CA GLY A 229 -4.90 -8.84 -4.09
C GLY A 229 -5.96 -8.04 -3.34
N CYS A 230 -7.11 -8.61 -3.01
CA CYS A 230 -8.13 -8.01 -2.13
C CYS A 230 -9.28 -8.99 -1.84
N LEU A 231 -10.16 -8.60 -0.91
CA LEU A 231 -11.35 -9.38 -0.54
C LEU A 231 -12.30 -9.61 -1.73
N ILE A 232 -12.44 -8.62 -2.61
CA ILE A 232 -13.28 -8.74 -3.81
C ILE A 232 -12.79 -9.88 -4.69
N ASN A 233 -11.48 -9.96 -4.93
CA ASN A 233 -10.87 -11.04 -5.72
C ASN A 233 -10.97 -12.39 -5.02
N TYR A 234 -10.83 -12.41 -3.70
CA TYR A 234 -10.99 -13.61 -2.88
C TYR A 234 -12.39 -14.23 -3.04
N ASN A 235 -13.42 -13.40 -3.13
CA ASN A 235 -14.81 -13.83 -3.26
C ASN A 235 -15.25 -14.12 -4.71
N LYS A 236 -14.45 -13.78 -5.71
CA LYS A 236 -14.75 -14.18 -7.10
C LYS A 236 -14.51 -15.68 -7.25
N LYS A 237 -15.58 -16.40 -7.58
CA LYS A 237 -15.53 -17.83 -7.93
C LYS A 237 -15.12 -18.02 -9.37
#